data_89d4709c8bf15d0af7b103f5c90c50e6
#
_entry.id   89d4709c8bf15d0af7b103f5c90c50e6
#
_cell.length_a   1.000
_cell.length_b   1.000
_cell.length_c   1.000
_cell.angle_alpha   90.00
_cell.angle_beta   90.00
_cell.angle_gamma   90.00
#
_symmetry.space_group_name_H-M   'P 1'
#
loop_
_entity.id
_entity.type
_entity.pdbx_description
1 polymer ?
#
loop_
_entity_poly.entity_id
_entity_poly.type
_entity_poly.pdbx_seq_one_letter_code
_entity_poly.pdbx_strand_id
1 'polypeptide(L)'
;RGVRVELLLQGRIEYFLQHHATQALYENLSKAGVIIYEYNRSYLHAKVAVIDQYWATVGSSNIDPFSLLLAREANVIIEDHRFAHQLRASLKTAIAQESTPVTAASKHIYSWHSYILNWLSFYIVRIMQGLLGYEWRDGTP
;
A
#
# COMPACT_ATOMS: atom_id res chain seq x y z
N ARG A 1 -5.59 -1.85 -19.08
CA ARG A 1 -5.03 -3.05 -19.74
C ARG A 1 -5.75 -4.35 -19.32
N GLY A 2 -6.87 -4.29 -18.56
CA GLY A 2 -7.67 -5.44 -18.16
C GLY A 2 -7.09 -6.31 -17.03
N VAL A 3 -6.00 -5.90 -16.39
CA VAL A 3 -5.44 -6.62 -15.25
C VAL A 3 -6.26 -6.31 -14.01
N ARG A 4 -6.74 -7.37 -13.32
CA ARG A 4 -7.41 -7.24 -12.02
C ARG A 4 -6.37 -7.07 -10.93
N VAL A 5 -6.42 -5.93 -10.24
CA VAL A 5 -5.52 -5.61 -9.12
C VAL A 5 -6.34 -5.54 -7.84
N GLU A 6 -5.87 -6.25 -6.80
CA GLU A 6 -6.43 -6.22 -5.46
C GLU A 6 -5.34 -5.79 -4.48
N LEU A 7 -5.62 -4.79 -3.66
CA LEU A 7 -4.72 -4.30 -2.63
C LEU A 7 -5.30 -4.60 -1.24
N LEU A 8 -4.49 -5.22 -0.40
CA LEU A 8 -4.78 -5.40 1.02
C LEU A 8 -3.87 -4.46 1.80
N LEU A 9 -4.46 -3.45 2.42
CA LEU A 9 -3.76 -2.38 3.11
C LEU A 9 -4.07 -2.40 4.60
N GLN A 10 -3.19 -1.80 5.41
CA GLN A 10 -3.40 -1.61 6.83
C GLN A 10 -4.63 -0.72 7.08
N GLY A 11 -5.65 -1.23 7.78
CA GLY A 11 -6.84 -0.46 8.16
C GLY A 11 -6.69 0.25 9.50
N ARG A 12 -5.89 -0.29 10.44
CA ARG A 12 -5.65 0.36 11.73
C ARG A 12 -4.64 1.48 11.59
N ILE A 13 -4.89 2.59 12.29
CA ILE A 13 -3.97 3.74 12.32
C ILE A 13 -2.76 3.39 13.19
N GLU A 14 -1.61 3.22 12.57
CA GLU A 14 -0.31 3.08 13.25
C GLU A 14 0.45 4.40 13.21
N TYR A 15 0.58 4.96 12.02
CA TYR A 15 1.18 6.27 11.77
C TYR A 15 0.14 7.18 11.14
N PHE A 16 -0.32 8.17 11.90
CA PHE A 16 -1.42 9.06 11.52
C PHE A 16 -1.22 9.70 10.14
N LEU A 17 -0.04 10.29 9.92
CA LEU A 17 0.25 10.99 8.67
C LEU A 17 0.27 10.07 7.46
N GLN A 18 0.91 8.88 7.58
CA GLN A 18 0.97 7.90 6.51
C GLN A 18 -0.41 7.31 6.19
N HIS A 19 -1.21 7.03 7.22
CA HIS A 19 -2.55 6.51 7.04
C HIS A 19 -3.41 7.46 6.20
N HIS A 20 -3.46 8.73 6.57
CA HIS A 20 -4.22 9.74 5.83
C HIS A 20 -3.65 10.01 4.43
N ALA A 21 -2.33 10.02 4.27
CA ALA A 21 -1.69 10.15 2.97
C ALA A 21 -2.04 8.98 2.02
N THR A 22 -2.11 7.76 2.54
CA THR A 22 -2.54 6.57 1.78
C THR A 22 -3.99 6.67 1.36
N GLN A 23 -4.88 7.12 2.24
CA GLN A 23 -6.30 7.30 1.93
C GLN A 23 -6.55 8.33 0.83
N ALA A 24 -5.71 9.35 0.70
CA ALA A 24 -5.79 10.32 -0.40
C ALA A 24 -5.68 9.66 -1.80
N LEU A 25 -5.00 8.52 -1.89
CA LEU A 25 -4.81 7.79 -3.14
C LEU A 25 -5.98 6.85 -3.49
N TYR A 26 -6.84 6.50 -2.54
CA TYR A 26 -7.89 5.50 -2.72
C TYR A 26 -8.84 5.83 -3.87
N GLU A 27 -9.18 7.09 -4.04
CA GLU A 27 -10.08 7.51 -5.10
C GLU A 27 -9.46 7.29 -6.49
N ASN A 28 -8.21 7.67 -6.66
CA ASN A 28 -7.51 7.52 -7.94
C ASN A 28 -7.30 6.04 -8.27
N LEU A 29 -6.91 5.23 -7.29
CA LEU A 29 -6.73 3.80 -7.46
C LEU A 29 -8.05 3.10 -7.81
N SER A 30 -9.14 3.45 -7.12
CA SER A 30 -10.47 2.89 -7.41
C SER A 30 -10.97 3.29 -8.81
N LYS A 31 -10.75 4.55 -9.24
CA LYS A 31 -11.07 4.99 -10.60
C LYS A 31 -10.26 4.24 -11.65
N ALA A 32 -9.05 3.82 -11.33
CA ALA A 32 -8.21 2.98 -12.18
C ALA A 32 -8.63 1.49 -12.17
N GLY A 33 -9.68 1.12 -11.43
CA GLY A 33 -10.18 -0.25 -11.36
C GLY A 33 -9.51 -1.14 -10.33
N VAL A 34 -8.70 -0.56 -9.43
CA VAL A 34 -8.07 -1.30 -8.32
C VAL A 34 -9.09 -1.53 -7.22
N ILE A 35 -9.17 -2.77 -6.72
CA ILE A 35 -10.02 -3.16 -5.59
C ILE A 35 -9.20 -3.04 -4.32
N ILE A 36 -9.65 -2.25 -3.35
CA ILE A 36 -8.93 -1.98 -2.12
C ILE A 36 -9.67 -2.61 -0.94
N TYR A 37 -8.92 -3.27 -0.07
CA TYR A 37 -9.38 -3.86 1.18
C TYR A 37 -8.55 -3.31 2.34
N GLU A 38 -9.20 -2.94 3.44
CA GLU A 38 -8.55 -2.54 4.70
C GLU A 38 -8.57 -3.72 5.68
N TYR A 39 -7.38 -4.18 6.07
CA TYR A 39 -7.19 -5.22 7.06
C TYR A 39 -7.36 -4.66 8.46
N ASN A 40 -8.30 -5.22 9.23
CA ASN A 40 -8.74 -4.62 10.51
C ASN A 40 -8.49 -5.51 11.74
N ARG A 41 -8.13 -6.79 11.56
CA ARG A 41 -7.96 -7.73 12.67
C ARG A 41 -6.77 -7.36 13.58
N SER A 42 -5.64 -7.03 12.98
CA SER A 42 -4.42 -6.63 13.67
C SER A 42 -3.63 -5.63 12.84
N TYR A 43 -2.40 -5.29 13.26
CA TYR A 43 -1.49 -4.54 12.41
C TYR A 43 -0.95 -5.42 11.27
N LEU A 44 -1.06 -4.94 10.06
CA LEU A 44 -0.54 -5.60 8.85
C LEU A 44 0.80 -4.98 8.45
N HIS A 45 1.89 -5.69 8.73
CA HIS A 45 3.23 -5.26 8.35
C HIS A 45 3.85 -6.22 7.35
N ALA A 46 3.20 -6.40 6.19
CA ALA A 46 3.63 -7.28 5.12
C ALA A 46 3.90 -6.50 3.84
N LYS A 47 5.01 -6.80 3.17
CA LYS A 47 5.37 -6.28 1.86
C LYS A 47 5.48 -7.48 0.93
N VAL A 48 4.36 -7.85 0.37
CA VAL A 48 4.23 -9.03 -0.49
C VAL A 48 3.40 -8.71 -1.71
N ALA A 49 3.71 -9.37 -2.81
CA ALA A 49 2.85 -9.35 -3.98
C ALA A 49 2.83 -10.72 -4.64
N VAL A 50 1.72 -11.04 -5.30
CA VAL A 50 1.56 -12.24 -6.12
C VAL A 50 1.01 -11.81 -7.47
N ILE A 51 1.65 -12.24 -8.55
CA ILE A 51 1.18 -12.01 -9.90
C ILE A 51 0.79 -13.37 -10.49
N ASP A 52 -0.45 -13.44 -10.94
CA ASP A 52 -1.08 -14.65 -11.46
C ASP A 52 -0.97 -15.82 -10.47
N GLN A 53 -0.32 -16.92 -10.85
CA GLN A 53 -0.16 -18.11 -10.01
C GLN A 53 1.30 -18.62 -9.97
N TYR A 54 2.23 -17.80 -10.37
CA TYR A 54 3.61 -18.21 -10.57
C TYR A 54 4.63 -17.30 -9.90
N TRP A 55 4.43 -16.00 -9.98
CA TRP A 55 5.37 -15.01 -9.48
C TRP A 55 4.93 -14.45 -8.14
N ALA A 56 5.85 -14.40 -7.19
CA ALA A 56 5.62 -13.77 -5.89
C ALA A 56 6.84 -12.99 -5.44
N THR A 57 6.63 -11.96 -4.62
CA THR A 57 7.69 -11.28 -3.88
C THR A 57 7.34 -11.15 -2.43
N VAL A 58 8.35 -11.29 -1.57
CA VAL A 58 8.27 -11.09 -0.13
C VAL A 58 9.50 -10.31 0.30
N GLY A 59 9.31 -9.25 1.07
CA GLY A 59 10.44 -8.44 1.49
C GLY A 59 10.10 -7.34 2.49
N SER A 60 11.01 -6.40 2.61
CA SER A 60 10.89 -5.25 3.50
C SER A 60 10.50 -3.96 2.79
N SER A 61 10.65 -3.89 1.45
CA SER A 61 10.41 -2.67 0.68
C SER A 61 8.94 -2.28 0.64
N ASN A 62 8.63 -1.09 1.11
CA ASN A 62 7.36 -0.46 0.78
C ASN A 62 7.37 0.05 -0.66
N ILE A 63 6.20 0.14 -1.28
CA ILE A 63 6.05 0.76 -2.61
C ILE A 63 5.90 2.28 -2.41
N ASP A 64 6.95 2.91 -1.94
CA ASP A 64 7.05 4.36 -1.77
C ASP A 64 8.46 4.85 -2.15
N PRO A 65 8.60 6.12 -2.57
CA PRO A 65 9.89 6.65 -3.03
C PRO A 65 10.99 6.63 -1.96
N PHE A 66 10.64 6.74 -0.68
CA PHE A 66 11.61 6.73 0.41
C PHE A 66 12.23 5.34 0.56
N SER A 67 11.41 4.30 0.66
CA SER A 67 11.88 2.92 0.74
C SER A 67 12.68 2.52 -0.50
N LEU A 68 12.20 2.89 -1.69
CA LEU A 68 12.82 2.50 -2.95
C LEU A 68 14.15 3.22 -3.25
N LEU A 69 14.36 4.43 -2.72
CA LEU A 69 15.52 5.26 -3.06
C LEU A 69 16.52 5.43 -1.93
N LEU A 70 16.07 5.38 -0.67
CA LEU A 70 16.88 5.79 0.47
C LEU A 70 17.06 4.68 1.52
N ALA A 71 16.11 3.76 1.65
CA ALA A 71 16.19 2.68 2.62
C ALA A 71 17.00 1.50 2.08
N ARG A 72 17.71 0.82 2.98
CA ARG A 72 18.34 -0.47 2.65
C ARG A 72 17.31 -1.56 2.80
N GLU A 73 16.70 -1.93 1.69
CA GLU A 73 15.60 -2.88 1.63
C GLU A 73 16.03 -4.15 0.89
N ALA A 74 15.41 -5.26 1.24
CA ALA A 74 15.65 -6.53 0.57
C ALA A 74 14.31 -7.20 0.21
N ASN A 75 14.19 -7.66 -1.03
CA ASN A 75 13.06 -8.44 -1.49
C ASN A 75 13.55 -9.73 -2.14
N VAL A 76 12.86 -10.81 -1.84
CA VAL A 76 13.04 -12.10 -2.51
C VAL A 76 11.98 -12.23 -3.57
N ILE A 77 12.39 -12.55 -4.78
CA ILE A 77 11.49 -12.90 -5.90
C ILE A 77 11.47 -14.42 -6.00
N ILE A 78 10.28 -14.97 -6.10
CA ILE A 78 10.04 -16.41 -6.11
C ILE A 78 9.18 -16.73 -7.33
N GLU A 79 9.72 -17.53 -8.24
CA GLU A 79 9.05 -18.03 -9.43
C GLU A 79 8.69 -19.50 -9.23
N ASP A 80 7.62 -19.74 -8.48
CA ASP A 80 7.16 -21.07 -8.12
C ASP A 80 5.64 -21.10 -7.94
N HIS A 81 4.97 -22.01 -8.65
CA HIS A 81 3.51 -22.14 -8.62
C HIS A 81 2.97 -22.50 -7.24
N ARG A 82 3.65 -23.39 -6.52
CA ARG A 82 3.19 -23.87 -5.21
C ARG A 82 3.26 -22.73 -4.19
N PHE A 83 4.37 -22.01 -4.17
CA PHE A 83 4.55 -20.88 -3.27
C PHE A 83 3.56 -19.75 -3.58
N ALA A 84 3.47 -19.34 -4.85
CA ALA A 84 2.56 -18.27 -5.27
C ALA A 84 1.10 -18.62 -4.95
N HIS A 85 0.68 -19.89 -5.17
CA HIS A 85 -0.65 -20.35 -4.82
C HIS A 85 -0.91 -20.30 -3.30
N GLN A 86 0.03 -20.75 -2.46
CA GLN A 86 -0.10 -20.70 -1.01
C GLN A 86 -0.19 -19.27 -0.48
N LEU A 87 0.69 -18.38 -0.94
CA LEU A 87 0.68 -16.98 -0.55
C LEU A 87 -0.63 -16.29 -0.98
N ARG A 88 -1.07 -16.55 -2.21
CA ARG A 88 -2.35 -16.03 -2.73
C ARG A 88 -3.53 -16.54 -1.90
N ALA A 89 -3.56 -17.81 -1.54
CA ALA A 89 -4.62 -18.37 -0.69
C ALA A 89 -4.65 -17.70 0.69
N SER A 90 -3.50 -17.49 1.31
CA SER A 90 -3.38 -16.77 2.57
C SER A 90 -3.91 -15.32 2.48
N LEU A 91 -3.51 -14.58 1.44
CA LEU A 91 -4.00 -13.22 1.20
C LEU A 91 -5.52 -13.20 0.96
N LYS A 92 -6.06 -14.15 0.19
CA LYS A 92 -7.51 -14.27 -0.03
C LYS A 92 -8.28 -14.58 1.25
N THR A 93 -7.73 -15.41 2.12
CA THR A 93 -8.32 -15.67 3.44
C THR A 93 -8.35 -14.40 4.29
N ALA A 94 -7.27 -13.65 4.34
CA ALA A 94 -7.21 -12.38 5.06
C ALA A 94 -8.21 -11.35 4.49
N ILE A 95 -8.34 -11.29 3.16
CA ILE A 95 -9.33 -10.43 2.51
C ILE A 95 -10.76 -10.84 2.91
N ALA A 96 -11.07 -12.14 2.83
CA ALA A 96 -12.44 -12.62 3.04
C ALA A 96 -12.91 -12.57 4.50
N GLN A 97 -12.00 -12.79 5.45
CA GLN A 97 -12.34 -12.99 6.87
C GLN A 97 -11.97 -11.81 7.77
N GLU A 98 -11.00 -11.00 7.36
CA GLU A 98 -10.32 -10.07 8.27
C GLU A 98 -10.24 -8.64 7.73
N SER A 99 -10.85 -8.36 6.58
CA SER A 99 -10.78 -7.06 5.94
C SER A 99 -12.13 -6.51 5.51
N THR A 100 -12.18 -5.21 5.30
CA THR A 100 -13.35 -4.47 4.84
C THR A 100 -13.08 -3.88 3.45
N PRO A 101 -13.94 -4.11 2.45
CA PRO A 101 -13.76 -3.50 1.14
C PRO A 101 -14.00 -2.00 1.19
N VAL A 102 -13.11 -1.24 0.54
CA VAL A 102 -13.27 0.20 0.36
C VAL A 102 -14.19 0.45 -0.84
N THR A 103 -15.44 0.76 -0.57
CA THR A 103 -16.47 1.03 -1.59
C THR A 103 -16.75 2.52 -1.73
N ALA A 104 -17.48 2.91 -2.78
CA ALA A 104 -17.98 4.29 -2.93
C ALA A 104 -18.86 4.70 -1.76
N ALA A 105 -19.61 3.76 -1.16
CA ALA A 105 -20.46 4.00 0.01
C ALA A 105 -19.65 4.26 1.27
N SER A 106 -18.51 3.56 1.46
CA SER A 106 -17.61 3.84 2.59
C SER A 106 -16.94 5.22 2.47
N LYS A 107 -16.81 5.77 1.27
CA LYS A 107 -16.29 7.13 1.05
C LYS A 107 -17.22 8.24 1.52
N HIS A 108 -18.55 8.02 1.53
CA HIS A 108 -19.53 8.98 2.08
C HIS A 108 -19.42 9.17 3.60
N ILE A 109 -18.73 8.27 4.31
CA ILE A 109 -18.48 8.40 5.74
C ILE A 109 -17.36 9.42 6.01
N TYR A 110 -16.51 9.71 5.01
CA TYR A 110 -15.49 10.73 5.14
C TYR A 110 -16.09 12.13 5.00
N SER A 111 -16.14 12.85 6.11
CA SER A 111 -16.44 14.29 6.14
C SER A 111 -15.49 15.03 5.19
N TRP A 112 -15.93 16.19 4.65
CA TRP A 112 -15.05 17.07 3.87
C TRP A 112 -13.75 17.44 4.61
N HIS A 113 -13.77 17.49 5.92
CA HIS A 113 -12.58 17.68 6.75
C HIS A 113 -11.57 16.52 6.59
N SER A 114 -12.06 15.28 6.55
CA SER A 114 -11.19 14.11 6.32
C SER A 114 -10.57 14.15 4.93
N TYR A 115 -11.29 14.62 3.93
CA TYR A 115 -10.76 14.80 2.59
C TYR A 115 -9.58 15.80 2.56
N ILE A 116 -9.78 16.97 3.18
CA ILE A 116 -8.70 17.99 3.31
C ILE A 116 -7.51 17.43 4.08
N LEU A 117 -7.76 16.75 5.21
CA LEU A 117 -6.72 16.15 6.03
C LEU A 117 -5.90 15.11 5.25
N ASN A 118 -6.56 14.25 4.48
CA ASN A 118 -5.90 13.23 3.66
C ASN A 118 -4.98 13.87 2.62
N TRP A 119 -5.45 14.88 1.90
CA TRP A 119 -4.65 15.58 0.90
C TRP A 119 -3.51 16.39 1.53
N LEU A 120 -3.75 17.07 2.65
CA LEU A 120 -2.71 17.78 3.38
C LEU A 120 -1.61 16.81 3.85
N SER A 121 -2.01 15.68 4.43
CA SER A 121 -1.08 14.62 4.85
C SER A 121 -0.28 14.07 3.67
N PHE A 122 -0.92 13.85 2.53
CA PHE A 122 -0.24 13.40 1.31
C PHE A 122 0.83 14.38 0.85
N TYR A 123 0.51 15.68 0.77
CA TYR A 123 1.49 16.68 0.35
C TYR A 123 2.63 16.88 1.36
N ILE A 124 2.34 16.80 2.67
CA ILE A 124 3.38 16.88 3.72
C ILE A 124 4.36 15.71 3.55
N VAL A 125 3.86 14.47 3.43
CA VAL A 125 4.71 13.29 3.23
C VAL A 125 5.53 13.43 1.94
N ARG A 126 4.92 13.90 0.85
CA ARG A 126 5.60 14.09 -0.42
C ARG A 126 6.70 15.17 -0.38
N ILE A 127 6.45 16.26 0.33
CA ILE A 127 7.46 17.32 0.53
C ILE A 127 8.63 16.80 1.39
N MET A 128 8.33 16.10 2.48
CA MET A 128 9.36 15.48 3.33
C MET A 128 10.23 14.50 2.54
N GLN A 129 9.62 13.66 1.72
CA GLN A 129 10.35 12.73 0.85
C GLN A 129 11.23 13.46 -0.17
N GLY A 130 10.73 14.56 -0.75
CA GLY A 130 11.48 15.38 -1.69
C GLY A 130 12.69 16.06 -1.07
N LEU A 131 12.54 16.60 0.14
CA LEU A 131 13.63 17.24 0.88
C LEU A 131 14.71 16.23 1.28
N LEU A 132 14.33 15.08 1.84
CA LEU A 132 15.27 14.03 2.22
C LEU A 132 15.99 13.42 1.02
N GLY A 133 15.29 13.27 -0.12
CA GLY A 133 15.88 12.77 -1.36
C GLY A 133 16.82 13.75 -2.05
N TYR A 134 16.67 15.06 -1.80
CA TYR A 134 17.56 16.10 -2.34
C TYR A 134 18.90 16.11 -1.61
N GLU A 135 18.93 16.05 -0.29
CA GLU A 135 20.17 16.02 0.50
C GLU A 135 21.07 14.83 0.15
N TRP A 136 20.49 13.71 -0.25
CA TRP A 136 21.29 12.50 -0.60
C TRP A 136 21.99 12.60 -1.95
N ARG A 137 21.45 13.38 -2.90
CA ARG A 137 22.05 13.56 -4.23
C ARG A 137 23.30 14.45 -4.21
N ASP A 138 23.41 15.32 -3.25
CA ASP A 138 24.54 16.27 -3.15
C ASP A 138 25.66 15.76 -2.24
N GLY A 139 25.50 14.58 -1.60
CA GLY A 139 26.43 13.98 -0.64
C GLY A 139 27.30 12.83 -1.17
N THR A 140 27.36 12.61 -2.46
CA THR A 140 28.31 11.60 -3.03
C THR A 140 29.65 12.28 -3.33
N PRO A 141 30.77 11.75 -2.78
CA PRO A 141 32.12 12.21 -3.12
C PRO A 141 32.47 11.87 -4.57
#